data_e65066312bb49797201b30db853ac4d6
#
_entry.id   e65066312bb49797201b30db853ac4d6
#
_cell.length_a   1.000
_cell.length_b   1.000
_cell.length_c   1.000
_cell.angle_alpha   90.00
_cell.angle_beta   90.00
_cell.angle_gamma   90.00
#
_symmetry.space_group_name_H-M   'P 1'
#
loop_
_entity.id
_entity.type
_entity.pdbx_description
1 polymer ?
#
loop_
_entity_poly.entity_id
_entity_poly.type
_entity_poly.pdbx_seq_one_letter_code
_entity_poly.pdbx_strand_id
1 'polypeptide(L)'
;MSDRLTNLHADDTATWDAFVSDARPGSYLQLSSWAQVKAVNGWSAVRLLAGDGADGPIGGQVLVRRPRPLPWAFAYVPRGPVAPGWSPGGAADAASAFAEACRSTLRERAGRVSHVRVDPELEEGGPADEDGAVRRALRAAGFRPAPPIHPNASRIIDLAADEDALWGDLRKKWRQYVNKARSAGVTVVDADGDRLGEFYAIYRETADRAGFLIRTEQAYRDVWEAFAPHGLARLLFAQTKDGEPVATLLLVRCGGRVVEPYGGMTAAGGDSRANYLLKWEAIRTSREQGATSYDLWGLATGGIAHFKTGFGGREVKYLGAWDLVLDPLGRQVYGAAQAARVQIERRRRGLSGGGSASAFAGDAGGDAA
;
A
#
# COMPACT_ATOMS: atom_id res chain seq x y z
N MET A 1 -23.50 -8.42 -21.09
CA MET A 1 -22.56 -8.43 -19.96
C MET A 1 -22.25 -7.02 -19.45
N SER A 2 -22.41 -5.99 -20.27
CA SER A 2 -22.18 -4.56 -19.97
C SER A 2 -23.07 -4.00 -18.84
N ASP A 3 -24.35 -4.32 -18.82
CA ASP A 3 -25.32 -3.75 -17.86
C ASP A 3 -25.15 -4.21 -16.38
N ARG A 4 -24.40 -5.28 -16.13
CA ARG A 4 -24.17 -5.76 -14.76
C ARG A 4 -23.02 -5.06 -14.04
N LEU A 5 -22.11 -4.41 -14.78
CA LEU A 5 -20.91 -3.82 -14.22
C LEU A 5 -21.09 -2.36 -13.79
N THR A 6 -22.07 -1.65 -14.33
CA THR A 6 -22.32 -0.23 -14.02
C THR A 6 -23.00 0.00 -12.67
N ASN A 7 -23.47 -1.05 -11.98
CA ASN A 7 -24.16 -0.98 -10.69
C ASN A 7 -23.57 -1.95 -9.64
N LEU A 8 -22.25 -1.97 -9.47
CA LEU A 8 -21.66 -2.60 -8.29
C LEU A 8 -22.10 -1.79 -7.06
N HIS A 9 -23.17 -2.26 -6.40
CA HIS A 9 -23.55 -1.75 -5.11
C HIS A 9 -22.45 -2.00 -4.10
N ALA A 10 -22.30 -1.13 -3.10
CA ALA A 10 -21.32 -1.28 -2.02
C ALA A 10 -21.38 -2.64 -1.30
N ASP A 11 -22.49 -3.37 -1.46
CA ASP A 11 -22.77 -4.64 -0.82
C ASP A 11 -22.24 -5.86 -1.57
N ASP A 12 -21.86 -5.74 -2.87
CA ASP A 12 -21.27 -6.85 -3.63
C ASP A 12 -19.73 -6.85 -3.49
N THR A 13 -19.30 -7.22 -2.29
CA THR A 13 -17.89 -7.27 -1.93
C THR A 13 -17.13 -8.37 -2.68
N ALA A 14 -17.75 -9.51 -2.95
CA ALA A 14 -17.11 -10.64 -3.58
C ALA A 14 -16.76 -10.32 -5.05
N THR A 15 -17.69 -9.79 -5.82
CA THR A 15 -17.46 -9.34 -7.20
C THR A 15 -16.42 -8.23 -7.27
N TRP A 16 -16.46 -7.29 -6.33
CA TRP A 16 -15.47 -6.21 -6.22
C TRP A 16 -14.06 -6.76 -5.95
N ASP A 17 -13.92 -7.62 -4.96
CA ASP A 17 -12.62 -8.17 -4.56
C ASP A 17 -12.03 -9.07 -5.64
N ALA A 18 -12.86 -9.80 -6.40
CA ALA A 18 -12.44 -10.53 -7.58
C ALA A 18 -11.90 -9.59 -8.67
N PHE A 19 -12.64 -8.50 -8.98
CA PHE A 19 -12.18 -7.47 -9.92
C PHE A 19 -10.83 -6.88 -9.52
N VAL A 20 -10.66 -6.50 -8.25
CA VAL A 20 -9.40 -5.94 -7.74
C VAL A 20 -8.26 -6.96 -7.79
N SER A 21 -8.54 -8.22 -7.47
CA SER A 21 -7.55 -9.31 -7.48
C SER A 21 -7.07 -9.66 -8.90
N ASP A 22 -7.93 -9.48 -9.92
CA ASP A 22 -7.60 -9.69 -11.32
C ASP A 22 -6.94 -8.48 -11.97
N ALA A 23 -7.02 -7.29 -11.35
CA ALA A 23 -6.40 -6.07 -11.87
C ALA A 23 -4.87 -6.17 -11.95
N ARG A 24 -4.29 -5.43 -12.90
CA ARG A 24 -2.84 -5.39 -13.17
C ARG A 24 -2.33 -3.95 -13.26
N PRO A 25 -1.74 -3.42 -12.17
CA PRO A 25 -1.58 -4.01 -10.83
C PRO A 25 -2.87 -3.96 -10.02
N GLY A 26 -3.14 -5.02 -9.23
CA GLY A 26 -4.11 -4.99 -8.15
C GLY A 26 -3.47 -4.55 -6.84
N SER A 27 -4.29 -3.99 -5.93
CA SER A 27 -3.79 -3.51 -4.64
C SER A 27 -4.68 -3.94 -3.48
N TYR A 28 -4.07 -4.43 -2.39
CA TYR A 28 -4.81 -4.78 -1.17
C TYR A 28 -5.55 -3.57 -0.56
N LEU A 29 -5.08 -2.36 -0.84
CA LEU A 29 -5.73 -1.11 -0.40
C LEU A 29 -7.04 -0.81 -1.16
N GLN A 30 -7.30 -1.55 -2.23
CA GLN A 30 -8.55 -1.49 -2.98
C GLN A 30 -9.52 -2.63 -2.64
N LEU A 31 -9.11 -3.63 -1.85
CA LEU A 31 -10.00 -4.70 -1.39
C LEU A 31 -11.03 -4.21 -0.37
N SER A 32 -12.15 -4.89 -0.29
CA SER A 32 -13.23 -4.59 0.68
C SER A 32 -12.76 -4.63 2.12
N SER A 33 -11.84 -5.54 2.45
CA SER A 33 -11.17 -5.63 3.74
C SER A 33 -10.51 -4.32 4.16
N TRP A 34 -9.91 -3.57 3.21
CA TRP A 34 -9.32 -2.27 3.54
C TRP A 34 -10.37 -1.22 3.91
N ALA A 35 -11.55 -1.26 3.26
CA ALA A 35 -12.65 -0.38 3.67
C ALA A 35 -13.10 -0.65 5.11
N GLN A 36 -13.11 -1.93 5.55
CA GLN A 36 -13.41 -2.29 6.94
C GLN A 36 -12.37 -1.70 7.90
N VAL A 37 -11.07 -1.84 7.60
CA VAL A 37 -9.98 -1.21 8.37
C VAL A 37 -10.14 0.30 8.49
N LYS A 38 -10.62 0.96 7.43
CA LYS A 38 -10.80 2.42 7.42
C LYS A 38 -12.10 2.88 8.08
N ALA A 39 -13.12 2.04 8.11
CA ALA A 39 -14.43 2.37 8.71
C ALA A 39 -14.31 2.68 10.20
N VAL A 40 -13.48 1.97 10.96
CA VAL A 40 -13.25 2.22 12.39
C VAL A 40 -12.70 3.62 12.67
N ASN A 41 -12.07 4.25 11.68
CA ASN A 41 -11.52 5.61 11.74
C ASN A 41 -12.43 6.66 11.10
N GLY A 42 -13.71 6.33 10.88
CA GLY A 42 -14.73 7.26 10.39
C GLY A 42 -14.66 7.54 8.88
N TRP A 43 -14.04 6.63 8.10
CA TRP A 43 -14.13 6.64 6.65
C TRP A 43 -15.32 5.80 6.20
N SER A 44 -16.00 6.23 5.14
CA SER A 44 -16.94 5.42 4.37
C SER A 44 -16.32 5.08 3.01
N ALA A 45 -16.78 3.98 2.41
CA ALA A 45 -16.32 3.57 1.09
C ALA A 45 -17.44 3.69 0.06
N VAL A 46 -17.08 4.21 -1.12
CA VAL A 46 -17.92 4.20 -2.33
C VAL A 46 -17.12 3.50 -3.41
N ARG A 47 -17.63 2.41 -3.97
CA ARG A 47 -16.99 1.70 -5.07
C ARG A 47 -17.51 2.24 -6.39
N LEU A 48 -16.58 2.59 -7.28
CA LEU A 48 -16.86 3.07 -8.63
C LEU A 48 -16.31 2.05 -9.62
N LEU A 49 -17.09 1.77 -10.64
CA LEU A 49 -16.67 1.02 -11.81
C LEU A 49 -17.17 1.78 -13.04
N ALA A 50 -16.30 2.05 -13.98
CA ALA A 50 -16.60 2.87 -15.14
C ALA A 50 -15.86 2.37 -16.38
N GLY A 51 -16.43 2.68 -17.57
CA GLY A 51 -15.85 2.33 -18.84
C GLY A 51 -16.00 0.85 -19.20
N ASP A 52 -15.99 0.60 -20.47
CA ASP A 52 -15.99 -0.72 -21.12
C ASP A 52 -14.98 -0.75 -22.29
N GLY A 53 -13.96 0.12 -22.19
CA GLY A 53 -12.94 0.28 -23.22
C GLY A 53 -12.13 -0.99 -23.50
N ALA A 54 -11.20 -0.91 -24.44
CA ALA A 54 -10.38 -2.03 -24.89
C ALA A 54 -9.58 -2.72 -23.76
N ASP A 55 -9.21 -1.97 -22.73
CA ASP A 55 -8.48 -2.46 -21.54
C ASP A 55 -9.43 -2.96 -20.41
N GLY A 56 -10.74 -3.04 -20.71
CA GLY A 56 -11.78 -3.37 -19.74
C GLY A 56 -12.16 -2.21 -18.82
N PRO A 57 -13.00 -2.47 -17.80
CA PRO A 57 -13.49 -1.43 -16.90
C PRO A 57 -12.37 -0.94 -15.97
N ILE A 58 -12.46 0.35 -15.61
CA ILE A 58 -11.63 0.96 -14.56
C ILE A 58 -12.44 1.10 -13.27
N GLY A 59 -11.86 0.75 -12.15
CA GLY A 59 -12.55 0.83 -10.86
C GLY A 59 -11.72 1.44 -9.75
N GLY A 60 -12.41 1.94 -8.73
CA GLY A 60 -11.77 2.47 -7.53
C GLY A 60 -12.66 2.40 -6.30
N GLN A 61 -12.13 1.86 -5.19
CA GLN A 61 -12.72 2.00 -3.87
C GLN A 61 -12.34 3.37 -3.32
N VAL A 62 -13.29 4.28 -3.38
CA VAL A 62 -13.14 5.67 -2.92
C VAL A 62 -13.45 5.71 -1.44
N LEU A 63 -12.45 5.98 -0.63
CA LEU A 63 -12.60 6.24 0.80
C LEU A 63 -12.97 7.70 0.99
N VAL A 64 -14.06 7.97 1.70
CA VAL A 64 -14.61 9.31 1.91
C VAL A 64 -14.61 9.63 3.40
N ARG A 65 -14.04 10.78 3.77
CA ARG A 65 -14.04 11.29 5.14
C ARG A 65 -14.46 12.74 5.18
N ARG A 66 -15.33 13.09 6.12
CA ARG A 66 -15.76 14.46 6.37
C ARG A 66 -15.23 14.97 7.70
N PRO A 67 -14.12 15.73 7.69
CA PRO A 67 -13.58 16.32 8.92
C PRO A 67 -14.55 17.39 9.45
N ARG A 68 -14.99 17.28 10.71
CA ARG A 68 -15.79 18.34 11.34
C ARG A 68 -14.88 19.50 11.74
N PRO A 69 -15.34 20.76 11.64
CA PRO A 69 -16.68 21.22 11.25
C PRO A 69 -16.83 21.51 9.73
N LEU A 70 -15.93 21.03 8.88
CA LEU A 70 -15.93 21.36 7.46
C LEU A 70 -17.17 20.80 6.74
N PRO A 71 -17.78 21.59 5.81
CA PRO A 71 -18.91 21.11 5.03
C PRO A 71 -18.49 20.18 3.87
N TRP A 72 -17.20 20.09 3.58
CA TRP A 72 -16.67 19.24 2.52
C TRP A 72 -16.10 17.94 3.05
N ALA A 73 -16.33 16.85 2.32
CA ALA A 73 -15.59 15.62 2.48
C ALA A 73 -14.29 15.67 1.66
N PHE A 74 -13.31 14.91 2.09
CA PHE A 74 -12.13 14.50 1.30
C PHE A 74 -12.34 13.06 0.81
N ALA A 75 -12.00 12.78 -0.44
CA ALA A 75 -12.09 11.47 -1.04
C ALA A 75 -10.70 10.98 -1.47
N TYR A 76 -10.41 9.71 -1.20
CA TYR A 76 -9.13 9.10 -1.52
C TYR A 76 -9.29 7.69 -2.09
N VAL A 77 -8.57 7.39 -3.17
CA VAL A 77 -8.53 6.10 -3.84
C VAL A 77 -7.12 5.52 -3.66
N PRO A 78 -6.84 4.86 -2.51
CA PRO A 78 -5.49 4.43 -2.19
C PRO A 78 -5.01 3.37 -3.18
N ARG A 79 -3.86 3.61 -3.80
CA ARG A 79 -3.28 2.74 -4.83
C ARG A 79 -4.23 2.38 -5.98
N GLY A 80 -5.16 3.27 -6.25
CA GLY A 80 -6.11 3.17 -7.36
C GLY A 80 -6.22 4.48 -8.15
N PRO A 81 -7.01 4.47 -9.23
CA PRO A 81 -7.88 3.38 -9.67
C PRO A 81 -7.12 2.17 -10.22
N VAL A 82 -7.81 1.02 -10.31
CA VAL A 82 -7.28 -0.24 -10.84
C VAL A 82 -8.07 -0.68 -12.06
N ALA A 83 -7.44 -1.45 -12.95
CA ALA A 83 -8.07 -2.03 -14.13
C ALA A 83 -7.48 -3.42 -14.43
N PRO A 84 -8.20 -4.31 -15.16
CA PRO A 84 -7.65 -5.58 -15.61
C PRO A 84 -6.39 -5.43 -16.47
N GLY A 85 -6.32 -4.34 -17.24
CA GLY A 85 -5.15 -3.94 -18.02
C GLY A 85 -5.03 -2.42 -18.10
N TRP A 86 -3.84 -1.97 -18.47
CA TRP A 86 -3.53 -0.59 -18.78
C TRP A 86 -2.68 -0.53 -20.05
N SER A 87 -3.13 0.22 -21.03
CA SER A 87 -2.36 0.47 -22.25
C SER A 87 -2.23 1.98 -22.52
N PRO A 88 -1.18 2.41 -23.22
CA PRO A 88 -1.07 3.82 -23.64
C PRO A 88 -2.27 4.29 -24.47
N GLY A 89 -2.85 3.40 -25.29
CA GLY A 89 -4.01 3.70 -26.14
C GLY A 89 -5.32 3.84 -25.37
N GLY A 90 -5.53 3.03 -24.32
CA GLY A 90 -6.75 3.06 -23.49
C GLY A 90 -6.72 4.08 -22.35
N ALA A 91 -5.57 4.64 -22.05
CA ALA A 91 -5.38 5.50 -20.86
C ALA A 91 -6.29 6.74 -20.85
N ALA A 92 -6.55 7.34 -22.01
CA ALA A 92 -7.39 8.54 -22.11
C ALA A 92 -8.85 8.24 -21.78
N ASP A 93 -9.39 7.16 -22.31
CA ASP A 93 -10.77 6.73 -22.07
C ASP A 93 -10.95 6.30 -20.60
N ALA A 94 -10.01 5.51 -20.07
CA ALA A 94 -10.01 5.08 -18.68
C ALA A 94 -9.99 6.26 -17.71
N ALA A 95 -9.06 7.22 -17.89
CA ALA A 95 -8.95 8.40 -17.04
C ALA A 95 -10.21 9.28 -17.10
N SER A 96 -10.79 9.48 -18.30
CA SER A 96 -12.00 10.27 -18.50
C SER A 96 -13.23 9.60 -17.88
N ALA A 97 -13.41 8.30 -18.11
CA ALA A 97 -14.51 7.53 -17.55
C ALA A 97 -14.48 7.53 -16.01
N PHE A 98 -13.29 7.33 -15.42
CA PHE A 98 -13.13 7.36 -13.98
C PHE A 98 -13.38 8.76 -13.38
N ALA A 99 -12.88 9.81 -14.04
CA ALA A 99 -13.14 11.19 -13.61
C ALA A 99 -14.63 11.54 -13.61
N GLU A 100 -15.37 11.10 -14.64
CA GLU A 100 -16.82 11.34 -14.75
C GLU A 100 -17.60 10.54 -13.70
N ALA A 101 -17.25 9.28 -13.48
CA ALA A 101 -17.83 8.47 -12.41
C ALA A 101 -17.59 9.10 -11.02
N CYS A 102 -16.41 9.67 -10.79
CA CYS A 102 -16.14 10.41 -9.56
C CYS A 102 -17.06 11.65 -9.41
N ARG A 103 -17.25 12.43 -10.50
CA ARG A 103 -18.09 13.65 -10.45
C ARG A 103 -19.55 13.33 -10.20
N SER A 104 -20.10 12.35 -10.91
CA SER A 104 -21.51 11.99 -10.82
C SER A 104 -21.83 11.27 -9.50
N THR A 105 -21.19 10.13 -9.25
CA THR A 105 -21.54 9.26 -8.12
C THR A 105 -21.19 9.88 -6.76
N LEU A 106 -20.06 10.59 -6.64
CA LEU A 106 -19.71 11.17 -5.34
C LEU A 106 -20.58 12.36 -4.97
N ARG A 107 -21.09 13.11 -5.96
CA ARG A 107 -22.09 14.16 -5.69
C ARG A 107 -23.36 13.57 -5.05
N GLU A 108 -23.81 12.43 -5.56
CA GLU A 108 -25.01 11.76 -5.10
C GLU A 108 -24.79 11.07 -3.75
N ARG A 109 -23.74 10.26 -3.63
CA ARG A 109 -23.54 9.36 -2.47
C ARG A 109 -22.75 9.98 -1.32
N ALA A 110 -21.87 10.94 -1.59
CA ALA A 110 -21.00 11.56 -0.60
C ALA A 110 -21.29 13.05 -0.37
N GLY A 111 -22.19 13.67 -1.16
CA GLY A 111 -22.52 15.08 -1.09
C GLY A 111 -21.36 15.98 -1.51
N ARG A 112 -21.08 17.05 -0.74
CA ARG A 112 -19.99 17.99 -1.09
C ARG A 112 -18.63 17.37 -0.83
N VAL A 113 -17.94 16.97 -1.89
CA VAL A 113 -16.56 16.50 -1.87
C VAL A 113 -15.65 17.59 -2.41
N SER A 114 -14.57 17.92 -1.69
CA SER A 114 -13.60 18.93 -2.10
C SER A 114 -12.77 18.48 -3.31
N HIS A 115 -12.23 17.29 -3.23
CA HIS A 115 -11.43 16.67 -4.29
C HIS A 115 -11.32 15.16 -4.07
N VAL A 116 -10.97 14.45 -5.12
CA VAL A 116 -10.61 13.03 -5.08
C VAL A 116 -9.13 12.91 -5.32
N ARG A 117 -8.39 12.32 -4.39
CA ARG A 117 -6.99 11.95 -4.58
C ARG A 117 -6.89 10.52 -5.07
N VAL A 118 -6.05 10.27 -6.07
CA VAL A 118 -5.71 8.95 -6.58
C VAL A 118 -4.19 8.78 -6.56
N ASP A 119 -3.70 7.57 -6.43
CA ASP A 119 -2.26 7.25 -6.54
C ASP A 119 -2.04 5.84 -7.13
N PRO A 120 -2.43 5.62 -8.41
CA PRO A 120 -2.34 4.31 -9.04
C PRO A 120 -0.92 3.77 -9.02
N GLU A 121 -0.77 2.47 -8.80
CA GLU A 121 0.55 1.80 -8.76
C GLU A 121 1.11 1.53 -10.17
N LEU A 122 0.87 2.45 -11.09
CA LEU A 122 1.43 2.40 -12.42
C LEU A 122 2.86 2.95 -12.42
N GLU A 123 3.74 2.23 -13.11
CA GLU A 123 5.16 2.58 -13.20
C GLU A 123 5.36 3.79 -14.11
N GLU A 124 6.11 4.78 -13.64
CA GLU A 124 6.48 5.96 -14.43
C GLU A 124 7.39 5.54 -15.59
N GLY A 125 6.97 5.82 -16.83
CA GLY A 125 7.68 5.37 -18.03
C GLY A 125 7.65 3.86 -18.28
N GLY A 126 6.82 3.11 -17.52
CA GLY A 126 6.58 1.70 -17.78
C GLY A 126 5.61 1.46 -18.95
N PRO A 127 5.27 0.19 -19.25
CA PRO A 127 4.48 -0.15 -20.44
C PRO A 127 3.14 0.58 -20.56
N ALA A 128 2.46 0.86 -19.44
CA ALA A 128 1.21 1.61 -19.43
C ALA A 128 1.42 3.12 -19.63
N ASP A 129 2.53 3.67 -19.13
CA ASP A 129 2.86 5.09 -19.19
C ASP A 129 3.97 5.38 -20.23
N GLU A 130 4.04 4.58 -21.27
CA GLU A 130 4.97 4.81 -22.39
C GLU A 130 4.81 6.26 -22.88
N ASP A 131 5.93 6.95 -23.04
CA ASP A 131 5.98 8.39 -23.37
C ASP A 131 5.14 9.29 -22.44
N GLY A 132 4.77 8.83 -21.26
CA GLY A 132 3.92 9.55 -20.32
C GLY A 132 2.44 9.58 -20.70
N ALA A 133 1.94 8.54 -21.38
CA ALA A 133 0.56 8.44 -21.85
C ALA A 133 -0.45 8.58 -20.71
N VAL A 134 -0.30 7.84 -19.62
CA VAL A 134 -1.23 7.90 -18.47
C VAL A 134 -1.17 9.28 -17.81
N ARG A 135 0.01 9.86 -17.65
CA ARG A 135 0.15 11.22 -17.07
C ARG A 135 -0.51 12.29 -17.92
N ARG A 136 -0.45 12.17 -19.27
CA ARG A 136 -1.18 13.08 -20.16
C ARG A 136 -2.69 12.84 -20.06
N ALA A 137 -3.14 11.59 -20.04
CA ALA A 137 -4.54 11.22 -19.90
C ALA A 137 -5.15 11.77 -18.60
N LEU A 138 -4.47 11.59 -17.47
CA LEU A 138 -4.90 12.14 -16.18
C LEU A 138 -5.05 13.68 -16.22
N ARG A 139 -4.07 14.38 -16.83
CA ARG A 139 -4.17 15.85 -16.99
C ARG A 139 -5.35 16.25 -17.87
N ALA A 140 -5.57 15.57 -18.98
CA ALA A 140 -6.70 15.82 -19.89
C ALA A 140 -8.06 15.59 -19.20
N ALA A 141 -8.17 14.55 -18.34
CA ALA A 141 -9.36 14.26 -17.54
C ALA A 141 -9.57 15.27 -16.37
N GLY A 142 -8.65 16.19 -16.16
CA GLY A 142 -8.75 17.25 -15.14
C GLY A 142 -8.00 16.98 -13.84
N PHE A 143 -7.25 15.88 -13.75
CA PHE A 143 -6.40 15.62 -12.60
C PHE A 143 -5.16 16.52 -12.59
N ARG A 144 -4.68 16.85 -11.40
CA ARG A 144 -3.46 17.64 -11.17
C ARG A 144 -2.50 16.86 -10.27
N PRO A 145 -1.18 16.92 -10.48
CA PRO A 145 -0.21 16.32 -9.57
C PRO A 145 -0.44 16.78 -8.13
N ALA A 146 -0.31 15.87 -7.19
CA ALA A 146 -0.56 16.09 -5.77
C ALA A 146 0.56 15.51 -4.90
N PRO A 147 0.71 15.97 -3.64
CA PRO A 147 1.63 15.34 -2.70
C PRO A 147 1.27 13.88 -2.46
N PRO A 148 2.25 12.95 -2.48
CA PRO A 148 2.02 11.55 -2.26
C PRO A 148 1.55 11.28 -0.82
N ILE A 149 0.71 10.25 -0.66
CA ILE A 149 0.32 9.69 0.64
C ILE A 149 1.12 8.42 0.91
N HIS A 150 1.27 7.57 -0.08
CA HIS A 150 2.09 6.36 -0.02
C HIS A 150 3.49 6.56 -0.65
N PRO A 151 4.45 5.67 -0.37
CA PRO A 151 5.77 5.73 -0.99
C PRO A 151 5.68 5.69 -2.53
N ASN A 152 6.40 6.57 -3.20
CA ASN A 152 6.40 6.63 -4.67
C ASN A 152 7.30 5.59 -5.34
N ALA A 153 8.00 4.78 -4.57
CA ALA A 153 8.85 3.73 -5.09
C ALA A 153 8.73 2.47 -4.24
N SER A 154 8.87 1.34 -4.88
CA SER A 154 8.95 0.04 -4.22
C SER A 154 9.97 -0.85 -4.91
N ARG A 155 10.16 -2.05 -4.38
CA ARG A 155 10.96 -3.10 -4.99
C ARG A 155 10.12 -4.35 -5.14
N ILE A 156 10.01 -4.82 -6.37
CA ILE A 156 9.17 -5.96 -6.74
C ILE A 156 10.07 -7.11 -7.12
N ILE A 157 9.85 -8.26 -6.51
CA ILE A 157 10.49 -9.53 -6.83
C ILE A 157 9.49 -10.35 -7.65
N ASP A 158 9.89 -10.79 -8.83
CA ASP A 158 9.12 -11.70 -9.67
C ASP A 158 9.28 -13.13 -9.12
N LEU A 159 8.18 -13.73 -8.67
CA LEU A 159 8.15 -15.07 -8.12
C LEU A 159 7.89 -16.17 -9.16
N ALA A 160 7.79 -15.83 -10.44
CA ALA A 160 7.76 -16.81 -11.52
C ALA A 160 9.12 -17.57 -11.66
N ALA A 161 10.22 -16.95 -11.24
CA ALA A 161 11.52 -17.58 -11.17
C ALA A 161 11.54 -18.75 -10.18
N ASP A 162 12.39 -19.75 -10.41
CA ASP A 162 12.59 -20.84 -9.46
C ASP A 162 13.34 -20.39 -8.20
N GLU A 163 13.39 -21.24 -7.19
CA GLU A 163 14.00 -20.91 -5.90
C GLU A 163 15.51 -20.64 -6.04
N ASP A 164 16.21 -21.39 -6.89
CA ASP A 164 17.64 -21.23 -7.11
C ASP A 164 17.96 -19.87 -7.77
N ALA A 165 17.14 -19.45 -8.73
CA ALA A 165 17.25 -18.15 -9.36
C ALA A 165 16.97 -17.01 -8.37
N LEU A 166 15.90 -17.12 -7.56
CA LEU A 166 15.59 -16.16 -6.50
C LEU A 166 16.72 -16.08 -5.46
N TRP A 167 17.25 -17.23 -5.05
CA TRP A 167 18.41 -17.29 -4.15
C TRP A 167 19.65 -16.66 -4.77
N GLY A 168 19.88 -16.92 -6.06
CA GLY A 168 20.99 -16.36 -6.86
C GLY A 168 20.94 -14.83 -6.93
N ASP A 169 19.73 -14.25 -7.03
CA ASP A 169 19.51 -12.80 -7.12
C ASP A 169 19.75 -12.06 -5.78
N LEU A 170 19.78 -12.76 -4.66
CA LEU A 170 20.22 -12.18 -3.40
C LEU A 170 21.69 -11.76 -3.49
N ARG A 171 22.02 -10.59 -2.95
CA ARG A 171 23.42 -10.22 -2.76
C ARG A 171 24.17 -11.32 -2.00
N LYS A 172 25.41 -11.61 -2.42
CA LYS A 172 26.29 -12.64 -1.79
C LYS A 172 26.30 -12.52 -0.24
N LYS A 173 26.40 -11.30 0.28
CA LYS A 173 26.43 -11.03 1.72
C LYS A 173 25.08 -11.36 2.40
N TRP A 174 23.93 -11.19 1.71
CA TRP A 174 22.61 -11.55 2.23
C TRP A 174 22.46 -13.07 2.32
N ARG A 175 22.90 -13.81 1.32
CA ARG A 175 22.97 -15.29 1.38
C ARG A 175 23.79 -15.77 2.57
N GLN A 176 24.95 -15.14 2.81
CA GLN A 176 25.78 -15.46 3.98
C GLN A 176 25.05 -15.16 5.29
N TYR A 177 24.29 -14.07 5.38
CA TYR A 177 23.53 -13.72 6.58
C TYR A 177 22.35 -14.66 6.83
N VAL A 178 21.63 -15.07 5.77
CA VAL A 178 20.59 -16.10 5.86
C VAL A 178 21.18 -17.41 6.41
N ASN A 179 22.30 -17.87 5.84
CA ASN A 179 22.95 -19.10 6.29
C ASN A 179 23.51 -18.96 7.72
N LYS A 180 24.03 -17.79 8.10
CA LYS A 180 24.46 -17.53 9.47
C LYS A 180 23.29 -17.63 10.47
N ALA A 181 22.14 -17.06 10.14
CA ALA A 181 20.94 -17.16 10.98
C ALA A 181 20.47 -18.61 11.13
N ARG A 182 20.42 -19.38 10.03
CA ARG A 182 20.11 -20.81 10.06
C ARG A 182 21.07 -21.61 10.94
N SER A 183 22.37 -21.37 10.78
CA SER A 183 23.41 -22.04 11.60
C SER A 183 23.37 -21.65 13.08
N ALA A 184 22.82 -20.47 13.41
CA ALA A 184 22.59 -20.03 14.78
C ALA A 184 21.30 -20.62 15.39
N GLY A 185 20.59 -21.47 14.66
CA GLY A 185 19.35 -22.11 15.11
C GLY A 185 18.12 -21.20 15.03
N VAL A 186 18.18 -20.10 14.26
CA VAL A 186 16.99 -19.27 14.02
C VAL A 186 16.01 -20.04 13.14
N THR A 187 14.74 -20.07 13.53
CA THR A 187 13.63 -20.64 12.77
C THR A 187 12.60 -19.58 12.42
N VAL A 188 11.83 -19.82 11.35
CA VAL A 188 10.71 -18.95 10.96
C VAL A 188 9.42 -19.73 11.10
N VAL A 189 8.44 -19.10 11.75
CA VAL A 189 7.12 -19.70 12.02
C VAL A 189 6.01 -18.78 11.59
N ASP A 190 4.91 -19.35 11.09
CA ASP A 190 3.64 -18.67 10.95
C ASP A 190 2.97 -18.54 12.31
N ALA A 191 2.21 -17.47 12.53
CA ALA A 191 1.51 -17.20 13.78
C ALA A 191 0.12 -16.64 13.52
N ASP A 192 -0.73 -16.75 14.53
CA ASP A 192 -2.08 -16.21 14.53
C ASP A 192 -2.17 -14.83 15.22
N GLY A 193 -3.37 -14.26 15.20
CA GLY A 193 -3.63 -12.92 15.72
C GLY A 193 -3.47 -12.74 17.24
N ASP A 194 -3.40 -13.81 18.01
CA ASP A 194 -3.08 -13.79 19.44
C ASP A 194 -1.68 -13.23 19.71
N ARG A 195 -0.75 -13.40 18.75
CA ARG A 195 0.62 -12.90 18.83
C ARG A 195 0.84 -11.50 18.28
N LEU A 196 -0.22 -10.77 17.92
CA LEU A 196 -0.11 -9.37 17.43
C LEU A 196 0.51 -8.41 18.46
N GLY A 197 0.37 -8.68 19.76
CA GLY A 197 1.06 -7.93 20.81
C GLY A 197 2.58 -8.05 20.73
N GLU A 198 3.11 -9.25 20.46
CA GLU A 198 4.54 -9.49 20.24
C GLU A 198 5.02 -8.81 18.95
N PHE A 199 4.25 -8.92 17.86
CA PHE A 199 4.51 -8.19 16.62
C PHE A 199 4.65 -6.70 16.88
N TYR A 200 3.69 -6.11 17.58
CA TYR A 200 3.69 -4.68 17.86
C TYR A 200 4.89 -4.24 18.71
N ALA A 201 5.26 -5.03 19.71
CA ALA A 201 6.43 -4.74 20.55
C ALA A 201 7.73 -4.69 19.73
N ILE A 202 7.96 -5.69 18.85
CA ILE A 202 9.14 -5.75 17.96
C ILE A 202 9.11 -4.60 16.94
N TYR A 203 7.94 -4.33 16.36
CA TYR A 203 7.79 -3.28 15.35
C TYR A 203 8.02 -1.88 15.95
N ARG A 204 7.54 -1.65 17.18
CA ARG A 204 7.77 -0.41 17.93
C ARG A 204 9.25 -0.21 18.24
N GLU A 205 9.96 -1.25 18.71
CA GLU A 205 11.41 -1.17 18.93
C GLU A 205 12.16 -0.78 17.63
N THR A 206 11.73 -1.34 16.51
CA THR A 206 12.29 -0.97 15.20
C THR A 206 12.01 0.48 14.85
N ALA A 207 10.78 0.95 15.06
CA ALA A 207 10.36 2.33 14.78
C ALA A 207 11.13 3.34 15.63
N ASP A 208 11.27 3.07 16.92
CA ASP A 208 12.03 3.91 17.85
C ASP A 208 13.50 4.01 17.44
N ARG A 209 14.12 2.87 17.10
CA ARG A 209 15.52 2.81 16.63
C ARG A 209 15.74 3.49 15.30
N ALA A 210 14.80 3.39 14.36
CA ALA A 210 14.90 3.93 13.01
C ALA A 210 14.31 5.35 12.87
N GLY A 211 13.63 5.86 13.91
CA GLY A 211 13.09 7.22 13.96
C GLY A 211 11.87 7.45 13.08
N PHE A 212 11.04 6.42 12.82
CA PHE A 212 9.79 6.57 12.10
C PHE A 212 8.57 6.33 13.02
N LEU A 213 7.42 6.81 12.57
CA LEU A 213 6.17 6.67 13.31
C LEU A 213 5.43 5.41 12.89
N ILE A 214 4.82 4.77 13.88
CA ILE A 214 3.88 3.68 13.67
C ILE A 214 2.52 4.04 14.27
N ARG A 215 1.49 3.30 13.89
CA ARG A 215 0.14 3.40 14.44
C ARG A 215 0.07 2.72 15.80
N THR A 216 -1.10 2.79 16.43
CA THR A 216 -1.42 2.01 17.61
C THR A 216 -1.48 0.52 17.30
N GLU A 217 -1.30 -0.33 18.30
CA GLU A 217 -1.46 -1.79 18.15
C GLU A 217 -2.82 -2.15 17.54
N GLN A 218 -3.89 -1.46 17.97
CA GLN A 218 -5.23 -1.70 17.46
C GLN A 218 -5.31 -1.54 15.93
N ALA A 219 -4.60 -0.62 15.34
CA ALA A 219 -4.61 -0.43 13.89
C ALA A 219 -4.06 -1.66 13.12
N TYR A 220 -3.13 -2.41 13.69
CA TYR A 220 -2.63 -3.68 13.12
C TYR A 220 -3.55 -4.84 13.39
N ARG A 221 -4.24 -4.85 14.54
CA ARG A 221 -5.34 -5.78 14.82
C ARG A 221 -6.48 -5.60 13.83
N ASP A 222 -6.88 -4.36 13.55
CA ASP A 222 -7.92 -4.06 12.55
C ASP A 222 -7.53 -4.60 11.16
N VAL A 223 -6.24 -4.48 10.77
CA VAL A 223 -5.75 -5.08 9.51
C VAL A 223 -5.83 -6.60 9.56
N TRP A 224 -5.37 -7.23 10.64
CA TRP A 224 -5.42 -8.68 10.78
C TRP A 224 -6.86 -9.20 10.73
N GLU A 225 -7.75 -8.63 11.53
CA GLU A 225 -9.16 -9.03 11.62
C GLU A 225 -9.91 -8.88 10.30
N ALA A 226 -9.54 -7.87 9.49
CA ALA A 226 -10.16 -7.65 8.18
C ALA A 226 -9.61 -8.57 7.07
N PHE A 227 -8.36 -9.02 7.14
CA PHE A 227 -7.71 -9.74 6.05
C PHE A 227 -7.48 -11.24 6.35
N ALA A 228 -7.16 -11.62 7.58
CA ALA A 228 -6.84 -13.01 7.94
C ALA A 228 -8.00 -13.99 7.75
N PRO A 229 -9.27 -13.67 8.04
CA PRO A 229 -10.40 -14.57 7.81
C PRO A 229 -10.58 -14.97 6.33
N HIS A 230 -10.03 -14.15 5.41
CA HIS A 230 -10.07 -14.41 3.97
C HIS A 230 -8.79 -15.07 3.43
N GLY A 231 -7.83 -15.43 4.30
CA GLY A 231 -6.53 -15.97 3.90
C GLY A 231 -5.63 -14.92 3.22
N LEU A 232 -5.90 -13.63 3.44
CA LEU A 232 -5.21 -12.52 2.80
C LEU A 232 -4.16 -11.85 3.69
N ALA A 233 -3.98 -12.31 4.93
CA ALA A 233 -2.92 -11.86 5.82
C ALA A 233 -2.11 -13.04 6.35
N ARG A 234 -0.81 -12.82 6.57
CA ARG A 234 0.11 -13.76 7.24
C ARG A 234 0.96 -13.01 8.24
N LEU A 235 1.12 -13.58 9.43
CA LEU A 235 1.99 -13.08 10.47
C LEU A 235 3.16 -14.06 10.64
N LEU A 236 4.39 -13.57 10.46
CA LEU A 236 5.59 -14.39 10.54
C LEU A 236 6.50 -13.91 11.67
N PHE A 237 7.11 -14.84 12.38
CA PHE A 237 8.18 -14.55 13.33
C PHE A 237 9.44 -15.35 13.00
N ALA A 238 10.60 -14.68 13.10
CA ALA A 238 11.86 -15.37 13.28
C ALA A 238 12.13 -15.51 14.78
N GLN A 239 12.41 -16.73 15.21
CA GLN A 239 12.65 -17.09 16.61
C GLN A 239 14.07 -17.60 16.77
N THR A 240 14.68 -17.31 17.93
CA THR A 240 15.94 -17.94 18.34
C THR A 240 15.74 -19.43 18.57
N LYS A 241 16.84 -20.17 18.75
CA LYS A 241 16.79 -21.60 19.15
C LYS A 241 16.01 -21.86 20.45
N ASP A 242 15.88 -20.85 21.31
CA ASP A 242 15.17 -20.93 22.58
C ASP A 242 13.69 -20.49 22.46
N GLY A 243 13.22 -20.23 21.23
CA GLY A 243 11.83 -19.84 20.91
C GLY A 243 11.52 -18.37 21.09
N GLU A 244 12.50 -17.52 21.40
CA GLU A 244 12.29 -16.07 21.58
C GLU A 244 12.08 -15.39 20.22
N PRO A 245 10.98 -14.64 20.01
CA PRO A 245 10.73 -13.92 18.76
C PRO A 245 11.62 -12.68 18.68
N VAL A 246 12.42 -12.58 17.63
CA VAL A 246 13.42 -11.52 17.44
C VAL A 246 13.25 -10.72 16.15
N ALA A 247 12.40 -11.18 15.23
CA ALA A 247 11.98 -10.40 14.07
C ALA A 247 10.58 -10.84 13.63
N THR A 248 9.86 -9.95 12.96
CA THR A 248 8.48 -10.19 12.54
C THR A 248 8.12 -9.51 11.23
N LEU A 249 7.16 -10.09 10.49
CA LEU A 249 6.52 -9.52 9.31
C LEU A 249 5.01 -9.76 9.37
N LEU A 250 4.23 -8.73 9.05
CA LEU A 250 2.81 -8.85 8.73
C LEU A 250 2.66 -8.62 7.23
N LEU A 251 2.33 -9.67 6.50
CA LEU A 251 2.16 -9.67 5.04
C LEU A 251 0.69 -9.56 4.70
N VAL A 252 0.40 -8.92 3.56
CA VAL A 252 -0.96 -8.84 3.01
C VAL A 252 -0.94 -9.25 1.53
N ARG A 253 -1.98 -9.95 1.08
CA ARG A 253 -2.10 -10.47 -0.29
C ARG A 253 -3.26 -9.81 -1.04
N CYS A 254 -3.06 -9.55 -2.34
CA CYS A 254 -4.12 -9.20 -3.30
C CYS A 254 -3.86 -9.97 -4.60
N GLY A 255 -4.75 -10.88 -4.95
CA GLY A 255 -4.53 -11.76 -6.10
C GLY A 255 -3.21 -12.53 -6.00
N GLY A 256 -2.40 -12.43 -7.05
CA GLY A 256 -1.06 -13.04 -7.10
C GLY A 256 0.05 -12.24 -6.40
N ARG A 257 -0.23 -11.05 -5.85
CA ARG A 257 0.77 -10.18 -5.24
C ARG A 257 0.75 -10.28 -3.71
N VAL A 258 1.88 -10.59 -3.11
CA VAL A 258 2.12 -10.45 -1.67
C VAL A 258 2.87 -9.15 -1.41
N VAL A 259 2.42 -8.39 -0.43
CA VAL A 259 3.00 -7.11 -0.03
C VAL A 259 3.46 -7.21 1.41
N GLU A 260 4.61 -6.60 1.72
CA GLU A 260 5.22 -6.53 3.06
C GLU A 260 5.15 -5.10 3.61
N PRO A 261 3.96 -4.65 4.08
CA PRO A 261 3.83 -3.29 4.58
C PRO A 261 4.42 -3.07 5.97
N TYR A 262 4.47 -4.12 6.81
CA TYR A 262 4.83 -3.98 8.22
C TYR A 262 5.80 -5.07 8.65
N GLY A 263 6.88 -4.66 9.34
CA GLY A 263 7.85 -5.61 9.87
C GLY A 263 9.00 -4.94 10.59
N GLY A 264 9.63 -5.71 11.47
CA GLY A 264 10.71 -5.21 12.30
C GLY A 264 11.56 -6.32 12.91
N MET A 265 12.56 -5.87 13.68
CA MET A 265 13.44 -6.76 14.44
C MET A 265 13.89 -6.08 15.73
N THR A 266 14.17 -6.88 16.74
CA THR A 266 14.87 -6.46 17.96
C THR A 266 16.38 -6.27 17.70
N ALA A 267 17.10 -5.72 18.65
CA ALA A 267 18.56 -5.68 18.62
C ALA A 267 19.16 -7.09 18.46
N ALA A 268 18.66 -8.07 19.22
CA ALA A 268 19.07 -9.47 19.14
C ALA A 268 18.78 -10.09 17.75
N GLY A 269 17.67 -9.71 17.11
CA GLY A 269 17.36 -10.09 15.73
C GLY A 269 18.37 -9.53 14.71
N GLY A 270 18.90 -8.35 14.97
CA GLY A 270 19.99 -7.76 14.19
C GLY A 270 21.29 -8.54 14.33
N ASP A 271 21.68 -8.93 15.54
CA ASP A 271 22.91 -9.66 15.85
C ASP A 271 22.89 -11.09 15.28
N SER A 272 21.76 -11.77 15.44
CA SER A 272 21.53 -13.13 14.90
C SER A 272 21.29 -13.15 13.39
N ARG A 273 21.10 -11.98 12.74
CA ARG A 273 20.70 -11.88 11.33
C ARG A 273 19.31 -12.46 11.03
N ALA A 274 18.47 -12.59 12.03
CA ALA A 274 17.16 -13.22 11.92
C ALA A 274 16.25 -12.59 10.86
N ASN A 275 16.30 -11.26 10.71
CA ASN A 275 15.51 -10.53 9.71
C ASN A 275 15.87 -10.87 8.25
N TYR A 276 17.12 -11.34 7.99
CA TYR A 276 17.50 -11.80 6.64
C TYR A 276 16.88 -13.14 6.33
N LEU A 277 16.91 -14.07 7.30
CA LEU A 277 16.26 -15.38 7.17
C LEU A 277 14.74 -15.19 7.06
N LEU A 278 14.14 -14.40 7.94
CA LEU A 278 12.70 -14.14 7.93
C LEU A 278 12.21 -13.65 6.57
N LYS A 279 12.90 -12.66 5.99
CA LYS A 279 12.51 -12.12 4.69
C LYS A 279 12.73 -13.13 3.55
N TRP A 280 13.81 -13.88 3.56
CA TRP A 280 14.03 -14.96 2.59
C TRP A 280 12.92 -15.99 2.66
N GLU A 281 12.58 -16.49 3.86
CA GLU A 281 11.50 -17.46 4.05
C GLU A 281 10.13 -16.88 3.66
N ALA A 282 9.88 -15.60 3.92
CA ALA A 282 8.67 -14.93 3.48
C ALA A 282 8.55 -14.91 1.94
N ILE A 283 9.63 -14.61 1.21
CA ILE A 283 9.68 -14.63 -0.26
C ILE A 283 9.47 -16.06 -0.77
N ARG A 284 10.26 -17.02 -0.26
CA ARG A 284 10.24 -18.43 -0.66
C ARG A 284 8.85 -19.04 -0.46
N THR A 285 8.30 -18.93 0.75
CA THR A 285 7.00 -19.53 1.08
C THR A 285 5.83 -18.82 0.39
N SER A 286 5.93 -17.50 0.08
CA SER A 286 4.92 -16.82 -0.72
C SER A 286 4.86 -17.41 -2.14
N ARG A 287 6.01 -17.72 -2.75
CA ARG A 287 6.08 -18.42 -4.03
C ARG A 287 5.44 -19.81 -3.95
N GLU A 288 5.77 -20.60 -2.93
CA GLU A 288 5.19 -21.94 -2.71
C GLU A 288 3.66 -21.90 -2.56
N GLN A 289 3.13 -20.80 -2.01
CA GLN A 289 1.69 -20.54 -1.88
C GLN A 289 1.08 -19.93 -3.15
N GLY A 290 1.79 -19.97 -4.30
CA GLY A 290 1.29 -19.54 -5.59
C GLY A 290 1.20 -18.04 -5.78
N ALA A 291 1.96 -17.24 -5.03
CA ALA A 291 2.13 -15.83 -5.37
C ALA A 291 3.02 -15.68 -6.61
N THR A 292 2.69 -14.67 -7.44
CA THR A 292 3.44 -14.36 -8.66
C THR A 292 4.41 -13.20 -8.48
N SER A 293 4.21 -12.38 -7.44
CA SER A 293 5.12 -11.28 -7.12
C SER A 293 5.16 -11.00 -5.61
N TYR A 294 6.31 -10.51 -5.15
CA TYR A 294 6.52 -10.07 -3.77
C TYR A 294 6.98 -8.61 -3.76
N ASP A 295 6.22 -7.77 -3.08
CA ASP A 295 6.47 -6.35 -2.98
C ASP A 295 7.05 -6.01 -1.59
N LEU A 296 8.27 -5.54 -1.57
CA LEU A 296 8.97 -5.12 -0.35
C LEU A 296 8.42 -3.81 0.25
N TRP A 297 7.41 -3.20 -0.36
CA TRP A 297 6.71 -1.99 0.07
C TRP A 297 7.62 -0.84 0.49
N GLY A 298 7.62 0.19 -0.31
CA GLY A 298 8.33 1.44 -0.02
C GLY A 298 9.85 1.31 0.00
N LEU A 299 10.51 2.11 -0.80
CA LEU A 299 11.96 2.33 -0.73
C LEU A 299 12.20 3.66 -0.03
N ALA A 300 12.34 3.61 1.30
CA ALA A 300 12.86 4.74 2.06
C ALA A 300 14.34 4.96 1.69
N THR A 301 14.88 6.12 1.98
CA THR A 301 16.31 6.40 1.80
C THR A 301 17.14 5.75 2.93
N GLY A 302 18.44 5.54 2.69
CA GLY A 302 19.37 5.07 3.71
C GLY A 302 19.40 3.56 3.94
N GLY A 303 19.52 3.14 5.19
CA GLY A 303 19.77 1.74 5.56
C GLY A 303 18.65 0.77 5.19
N ILE A 304 17.39 1.22 5.25
CA ILE A 304 16.22 0.39 4.91
C ILE A 304 16.22 0.09 3.41
N ALA A 305 16.48 1.09 2.55
CA ALA A 305 16.60 0.87 1.12
C ALA A 305 17.74 -0.10 0.79
N HIS A 306 18.92 0.11 1.40
CA HIS A 306 20.05 -0.79 1.22
C HIS A 306 19.73 -2.23 1.63
N PHE A 307 19.01 -2.43 2.74
CA PHE A 307 18.57 -3.74 3.20
C PHE A 307 17.62 -4.39 2.18
N LYS A 308 16.57 -3.68 1.75
CA LYS A 308 15.58 -4.19 0.80
C LYS A 308 16.18 -4.53 -0.55
N THR A 309 17.07 -3.67 -1.09
CA THR A 309 17.69 -3.89 -2.41
C THR A 309 18.59 -5.13 -2.47
N GLY A 310 19.00 -5.67 -1.34
CA GLY A 310 19.82 -6.88 -1.30
C GLY A 310 19.07 -8.19 -1.51
N PHE A 311 17.73 -8.15 -1.54
CA PHE A 311 16.89 -9.32 -1.79
C PHE A 311 16.57 -9.55 -3.26
N GLY A 312 17.20 -8.84 -4.18
CA GLY A 312 16.96 -8.97 -5.61
C GLY A 312 15.76 -8.17 -6.10
N GLY A 313 15.19 -8.59 -7.22
CA GLY A 313 14.08 -7.93 -7.87
C GLY A 313 14.44 -6.59 -8.51
N ARG A 314 13.44 -5.84 -8.97
CA ARG A 314 13.59 -4.55 -9.62
C ARG A 314 12.98 -3.40 -8.82
N GLU A 315 13.56 -2.24 -8.91
CA GLU A 315 12.97 -1.00 -8.40
C GLU A 315 11.86 -0.53 -9.34
N VAL A 316 10.74 -0.10 -8.75
CA VAL A 316 9.60 0.47 -9.45
C VAL A 316 9.35 1.85 -8.90
N LYS A 317 9.24 2.85 -9.76
CA LYS A 317 8.84 4.20 -9.41
C LYS A 317 7.44 4.46 -9.97
N TYR A 318 6.53 4.87 -9.11
CA TYR A 318 5.13 5.07 -9.46
C TYR A 318 4.87 6.51 -9.97
N LEU A 319 3.75 6.67 -10.69
CA LEU A 319 3.30 7.96 -11.23
C LEU A 319 3.04 9.03 -10.15
N GLY A 320 2.97 8.62 -8.88
CA GLY A 320 2.63 9.48 -7.76
C GLY A 320 1.14 9.79 -7.66
N ALA A 321 0.81 10.75 -6.79
CA ALA A 321 -0.57 11.10 -6.49
C ALA A 321 -1.09 12.24 -7.38
N TRP A 322 -2.42 12.22 -7.61
CA TRP A 322 -3.14 13.18 -8.44
C TRP A 322 -4.45 13.57 -7.78
N ASP A 323 -4.83 14.85 -7.85
CA ASP A 323 -6.10 15.37 -7.33
C ASP A 323 -7.05 15.73 -8.47
N LEU A 324 -8.26 15.19 -8.45
CA LEU A 324 -9.41 15.68 -9.22
C LEU A 324 -10.19 16.65 -8.32
N VAL A 325 -10.11 17.93 -8.62
CA VAL A 325 -10.79 18.98 -7.85
C VAL A 325 -12.27 19.03 -8.24
N LEU A 326 -13.16 18.82 -7.25
CA LEU A 326 -14.61 18.89 -7.42
C LEU A 326 -15.20 20.21 -6.90
N ASP A 327 -14.62 20.76 -5.84
CA ASP A 327 -14.96 22.07 -5.26
C ASP A 327 -13.66 22.84 -4.98
N PRO A 328 -13.33 23.88 -5.79
CA PRO A 328 -12.08 24.64 -5.64
C PRO A 328 -11.92 25.30 -4.27
N LEU A 329 -13.00 25.82 -3.68
CA LEU A 329 -12.94 26.43 -2.36
C LEU A 329 -12.69 25.37 -1.29
N GLY A 330 -13.40 24.25 -1.36
CA GLY A 330 -13.18 23.12 -0.47
C GLY A 330 -11.74 22.59 -0.54
N ARG A 331 -11.16 22.53 -1.75
CA ARG A 331 -9.77 22.10 -1.94
C ARG A 331 -8.77 23.06 -1.32
N GLN A 332 -8.98 24.38 -1.42
CA GLN A 332 -8.14 25.39 -0.79
C GLN A 332 -8.21 25.31 0.75
N VAL A 333 -9.44 25.24 1.30
CA VAL A 333 -9.65 25.10 2.76
C VAL A 333 -9.00 23.82 3.29
N TYR A 334 -9.18 22.70 2.59
CA TYR A 334 -8.52 21.44 2.97
C TYR A 334 -7.00 21.57 2.97
N GLY A 335 -6.42 22.18 1.91
CA GLY A 335 -4.97 22.38 1.82
C GLY A 335 -4.42 23.24 2.95
N ALA A 336 -5.12 24.33 3.29
CA ALA A 336 -4.75 25.21 4.42
C ALA A 336 -4.83 24.48 5.77
N ALA A 337 -5.89 23.71 6.00
CA ALA A 337 -6.06 22.92 7.22
C ALA A 337 -4.96 21.86 7.36
N GLN A 338 -4.61 21.20 6.28
CA GLN A 338 -3.55 20.19 6.27
C GLN A 338 -2.17 20.82 6.55
N ALA A 339 -1.86 21.97 5.93
CA ALA A 339 -0.62 22.71 6.17
C ALA A 339 -0.51 23.15 7.64
N ALA A 340 -1.61 23.69 8.20
CA ALA A 340 -1.67 24.08 9.61
C ALA A 340 -1.44 22.89 10.56
N ARG A 341 -2.05 21.74 10.27
CA ARG A 341 -1.87 20.51 11.07
C ARG A 341 -0.41 20.04 11.07
N VAL A 342 0.23 19.99 9.89
CA VAL A 342 1.64 19.62 9.75
C VAL A 342 2.52 20.58 10.56
N GLN A 343 2.22 21.88 10.54
CA GLN A 343 2.99 22.88 11.27
C GLN A 343 2.83 22.76 12.78
N ILE A 344 1.61 22.48 13.27
CA ILE A 344 1.34 22.21 14.70
C ILE A 344 2.11 20.95 15.14
N GLU A 345 2.07 19.90 14.35
CA GLU A 345 2.75 18.65 14.65
C GLU A 345 4.28 18.81 14.69
N ARG A 346 4.85 19.58 13.74
CA ARG A 346 6.29 19.95 13.77
C ARG A 346 6.66 20.71 15.04
N ARG A 347 5.83 21.70 15.45
CA ARG A 347 6.06 22.47 16.68
C ARG A 347 6.00 21.59 17.93
N ARG A 348 5.01 20.68 18.02
CA ARG A 348 4.87 19.75 19.15
C ARG A 348 6.10 18.83 19.31
N ARG A 349 6.77 18.52 18.21
CA ARG A 349 7.96 17.64 18.19
C ARG A 349 9.29 18.39 18.32
N GLY A 350 9.30 19.71 18.45
CA GLY A 350 10.53 20.50 18.54
C GLY A 350 11.40 20.49 17.28
N LEU A 351 10.83 20.09 16.12
CA LEU A 351 11.53 20.00 14.85
C LEU A 351 11.55 21.38 14.17
N SER A 352 12.54 22.19 14.51
CA SER A 352 12.89 23.40 13.77
C SER A 352 13.91 23.03 12.69
N GLY A 353 13.48 22.94 11.43
CA GLY A 353 14.40 22.77 10.30
C GLY A 353 13.86 21.84 9.21
N GLY A 354 14.09 22.20 7.93
CA GLY A 354 13.53 21.63 6.71
C GLY A 354 13.86 20.16 6.41
N GLY A 355 13.47 19.24 7.25
CA GLY A 355 13.44 17.82 6.97
C GLY A 355 12.26 17.49 6.07
N SER A 356 12.51 16.85 4.95
CA SER A 356 11.54 16.37 3.96
C SER A 356 10.39 15.60 4.62
N ALA A 357 9.16 15.88 4.19
CA ALA A 357 7.93 15.19 4.61
C ALA A 357 7.91 13.66 4.30
N SER A 358 8.99 13.12 3.73
CA SER A 358 9.10 11.70 3.35
C SER A 358 9.31 10.72 4.52
N ALA A 359 9.61 11.20 5.73
CA ALA A 359 9.72 10.35 6.92
C ALA A 359 8.36 9.81 7.42
N PHE A 360 7.26 10.30 6.85
CA PHE A 360 5.89 9.88 7.19
C PHE A 360 5.33 8.76 6.32
N ALA A 361 6.08 8.29 5.33
CA ALA A 361 5.56 7.48 4.25
C ALA A 361 5.49 5.96 4.55
N GLY A 362 5.91 5.50 5.71
CA GLY A 362 5.90 4.06 6.01
C GLY A 362 4.55 3.54 6.50
N ASP A 363 3.80 4.31 7.28
CA ASP A 363 2.59 3.83 7.95
C ASP A 363 1.50 4.88 8.13
N ALA A 364 1.78 6.16 7.90
CA ALA A 364 0.86 7.28 8.12
C ALA A 364 -0.16 7.49 6.98
N GLY A 365 -0.20 6.61 6.00
CA GLY A 365 -1.02 6.75 4.79
C GLY A 365 -2.52 6.57 5.00
N GLY A 366 -3.09 7.15 6.03
CA GLY A 366 -4.54 7.08 6.14
C GLY A 366 -5.20 7.77 7.32
N ASP A 367 -4.47 8.08 8.39
CA ASP A 367 -5.07 8.76 9.56
C ASP A 367 -4.68 10.24 9.68
N ALA A 368 -3.92 10.75 8.72
CA ALA A 368 -3.49 12.14 8.67
C ALA A 368 -4.35 13.05 7.79
N ALA A 369 -5.58 12.66 7.52
CA ALA A 369 -6.56 13.52 6.87
C ALA A 369 -7.74 13.82 7.82
#